data_50bd56bd7889b6f1be41bfb75efa439f
#
_entry.id   50bd56bd7889b6f1be41bfb75efa439f
#
_cell.length_a   1.000
_cell.length_b   1.000
_cell.length_c   1.000
_cell.angle_alpha   90.00
_cell.angle_beta   90.00
_cell.angle_gamma   90.00
#
_symmetry.space_group_name_H-M   'P 1'
#
loop_
_entity.id
_entity.type
_entity.pdbx_description
1 polymer ?
#
loop_
_entity_poly.entity_id
_entity_poly.type
_entity_poly.pdbx_seq_one_letter_code
_entity_poly.pdbx_strand_id
1 'polypeptide(L)'
;MVGVELSDGVVDLVPFGLEHVEANLAGEDSDLVRWLSGAPSTREGMTDYARRCQRCWIDGTDPLAFAIMVAGVGVQAGYVDVRFRLAGLGEGRVNVSYGLYPQWRGRGLMTHAVDLVCGFARRRGAAQAVIRCAVENVASAAVAVRAGFRFEGRFPEPDGQLFEHYVRDL
;
A
#
# COMPACT_ATOMS: atom_id res chain seq x y z
N MET A 1 -14.13 -0.40 17.58
CA MET A 1 -12.84 -0.50 16.86
C MET A 1 -11.92 0.59 17.40
N VAL A 2 -10.77 0.24 17.95
CA VAL A 2 -9.75 1.25 18.30
C VAL A 2 -9.17 1.71 16.97
N GLY A 3 -9.53 2.92 16.56
CA GLY A 3 -9.12 3.46 15.28
C GLY A 3 -7.61 3.74 15.31
N VAL A 4 -6.84 2.93 14.56
CA VAL A 4 -5.47 3.30 14.21
C VAL A 4 -5.58 4.35 13.13
N GLU A 5 -5.41 5.61 13.50
CA GLU A 5 -5.32 6.72 12.56
C GLU A 5 -3.88 7.24 12.59
N LEU A 6 -3.26 7.35 11.42
CA LEU A 6 -1.92 7.91 11.26
C LEU A 6 -2.05 9.17 10.43
N SER A 7 -1.44 10.27 10.87
CA SER A 7 -1.50 11.55 10.17
C SER A 7 -0.16 12.26 10.23
N ASP A 8 0.17 12.99 9.17
CA ASP A 8 1.28 13.94 9.12
C ASP A 8 0.83 15.36 8.72
N GLY A 9 -0.49 15.57 8.66
CA GLY A 9 -1.10 16.85 8.25
C GLY A 9 -1.24 17.02 6.73
N VAL A 10 -0.69 16.10 5.93
CA VAL A 10 -0.84 16.06 4.46
C VAL A 10 -1.78 14.94 4.05
N VAL A 11 -1.60 13.76 4.63
CA VAL A 11 -2.49 12.62 4.47
C VAL A 11 -2.86 12.02 5.83
N ASP A 12 -4.06 11.46 5.90
CA ASP A 12 -4.52 10.65 7.00
C ASP A 12 -4.68 9.21 6.51
N LEU A 13 -4.13 8.25 7.25
CA LEU A 13 -4.29 6.83 6.97
C LEU A 13 -5.29 6.24 7.96
N VAL A 14 -6.41 5.75 7.46
CA VAL A 14 -7.45 5.10 8.25
C VAL A 14 -7.58 3.64 7.82
N PRO A 15 -7.90 2.69 8.73
CA PRO A 15 -8.09 1.29 8.34
C PRO A 15 -9.08 1.14 7.20
N PHE A 16 -8.69 0.38 6.16
CA PHE A 16 -9.55 0.16 5.01
C PHE A 16 -10.75 -0.72 5.38
N GLY A 17 -11.94 -0.25 5.07
CA GLY A 17 -13.21 -0.91 5.39
C GLY A 17 -14.27 -0.72 4.30
N LEU A 18 -15.51 -1.16 4.60
CA LEU A 18 -16.63 -1.13 3.66
C LEU A 18 -16.97 0.27 3.16
N GLU A 19 -16.75 1.29 3.97
CA GLU A 19 -16.94 2.71 3.65
C GLU A 19 -16.06 3.20 2.50
N HIS A 20 -14.97 2.50 2.21
CA HIS A 20 -13.98 2.86 1.18
C HIS A 20 -14.22 2.19 -0.18
N VAL A 21 -15.18 1.26 -0.26
CA VAL A 21 -15.43 0.45 -1.46
C VAL A 21 -15.80 1.31 -2.67
N GLU A 22 -16.75 2.24 -2.51
CA GLU A 22 -17.23 3.06 -3.61
C GLU A 22 -16.14 3.98 -4.16
N ALA A 23 -15.38 4.61 -3.29
CA ALA A 23 -14.29 5.48 -3.69
C ALA A 23 -13.18 4.69 -4.41
N ASN A 24 -12.92 3.44 -3.96
CA ASN A 24 -11.94 2.58 -4.60
C ASN A 24 -12.37 2.15 -6.01
N LEU A 25 -13.63 1.75 -6.18
CA LEU A 25 -14.18 1.40 -7.50
C LEU A 25 -14.18 2.61 -8.46
N ALA A 26 -14.55 3.80 -7.96
CA ALA A 26 -14.57 5.02 -8.76
C ALA A 26 -13.17 5.54 -9.11
N GLY A 27 -12.17 5.24 -8.28
CA GLY A 27 -10.78 5.68 -8.47
C GLY A 27 -9.90 4.72 -9.26
N GLU A 28 -10.36 3.49 -9.52
CA GLU A 28 -9.59 2.48 -10.26
C GLU A 28 -9.45 2.89 -11.74
N ASP A 29 -8.22 2.78 -12.27
CA ASP A 29 -7.92 2.97 -13.67
C ASP A 29 -7.09 1.79 -14.23
N SER A 30 -6.76 1.84 -15.51
CA SER A 30 -5.99 0.80 -16.19
C SER A 30 -4.61 0.54 -15.57
N ASP A 31 -3.98 1.56 -14.98
CA ASP A 31 -2.68 1.40 -14.33
C ASP A 31 -2.81 0.63 -13.01
N LEU A 32 -3.81 0.96 -12.18
CA LEU A 32 -4.09 0.23 -10.96
C LEU A 32 -4.46 -1.23 -11.25
N VAL A 33 -5.28 -1.45 -12.28
CA VAL A 33 -5.59 -2.81 -12.75
C VAL A 33 -4.33 -3.54 -13.17
N ARG A 34 -3.51 -2.92 -14.03
CA ARG A 34 -2.29 -3.53 -14.55
C ARG A 34 -1.31 -3.94 -13.47
N TRP A 35 -1.08 -3.06 -12.48
CA TRP A 35 0.02 -3.23 -11.52
C TRP A 35 -0.38 -3.91 -10.21
N LEU A 36 -1.67 -3.97 -9.87
CA LEU A 36 -2.11 -4.43 -8.56
C LEU A 36 -3.13 -5.56 -8.60
N SER A 37 -4.18 -5.46 -9.41
CA SER A 37 -5.28 -6.43 -9.39
C SER A 37 -5.25 -7.43 -10.56
N GLY A 38 -4.65 -7.06 -11.68
CA GLY A 38 -4.62 -7.88 -12.91
C GLY A 38 -5.94 -7.94 -13.68
N ALA A 39 -7.04 -7.55 -13.04
CA ALA A 39 -8.38 -7.46 -13.64
C ALA A 39 -9.18 -6.33 -12.97
N PRO A 40 -10.13 -5.70 -13.68
CA PRO A 40 -11.00 -4.69 -13.11
C PRO A 40 -11.76 -5.20 -11.89
N SER A 41 -11.81 -4.38 -10.85
CA SER A 41 -12.50 -4.72 -9.61
C SER A 41 -14.01 -4.77 -9.81
N THR A 42 -14.65 -5.79 -9.22
CA THR A 42 -16.11 -5.84 -9.11
C THR A 42 -16.53 -5.32 -7.74
N ARG A 43 -17.77 -4.81 -7.63
CA ARG A 43 -18.35 -4.39 -6.34
C ARG A 43 -18.33 -5.51 -5.31
N GLU A 44 -18.69 -6.73 -5.70
CA GLU A 44 -18.68 -7.90 -4.84
C GLU A 44 -17.25 -8.21 -4.36
N GLY A 45 -16.29 -8.34 -5.28
CA GLY A 45 -14.88 -8.62 -4.95
C GLY A 45 -14.27 -7.56 -4.04
N MET A 46 -14.55 -6.26 -4.30
CA MET A 46 -14.04 -5.18 -3.46
C MET A 46 -14.70 -5.16 -2.07
N THR A 47 -16.00 -5.49 -1.99
CA THR A 47 -16.71 -5.64 -0.72
C THR A 47 -16.10 -6.78 0.12
N ASP A 48 -15.81 -7.92 -0.50
CA ASP A 48 -15.18 -9.06 0.18
C ASP A 48 -13.75 -8.75 0.61
N TYR A 49 -12.99 -8.02 -0.22
CA TYR A 49 -11.68 -7.51 0.17
C TYR A 49 -11.76 -6.59 1.38
N ALA A 50 -12.70 -5.62 1.40
CA ALA A 50 -12.89 -4.71 2.51
C ALA A 50 -13.24 -5.44 3.82
N ARG A 51 -14.15 -6.43 3.76
CA ARG A 51 -14.47 -7.29 4.90
C ARG A 51 -13.25 -8.07 5.40
N ARG A 52 -12.42 -8.58 4.47
CA ARG A 52 -11.17 -9.25 4.83
C ARG A 52 -10.22 -8.30 5.54
N CYS A 53 -10.02 -7.09 5.03
CA CYS A 53 -9.18 -6.07 5.68
C CYS A 53 -9.67 -5.76 7.09
N GLN A 54 -10.99 -5.59 7.29
CA GLN A 54 -11.55 -5.35 8.63
C GLN A 54 -11.26 -6.51 9.59
N ARG A 55 -11.39 -7.77 9.13
CA ARG A 55 -11.00 -8.94 9.95
C ARG A 55 -9.51 -8.94 10.26
N CYS A 56 -8.65 -8.67 9.27
CA CYS A 56 -7.20 -8.60 9.49
C CYS A 56 -6.82 -7.55 10.54
N TRP A 57 -7.50 -6.41 10.58
CA TRP A 57 -7.32 -5.40 11.62
C TRP A 57 -7.74 -5.89 13.02
N ILE A 58 -8.81 -6.68 13.12
CA ILE A 58 -9.28 -7.26 14.40
C ILE A 58 -8.31 -8.34 14.88
N ASP A 59 -7.88 -9.23 13.97
CA ASP A 59 -7.10 -10.43 14.29
C ASP A 59 -5.58 -10.16 14.32
N GLY A 60 -5.14 -8.98 13.90
CA GLY A 60 -3.72 -8.63 13.77
C GLY A 60 -2.99 -9.45 12.68
N THR A 61 -3.71 -9.79 11.60
CA THR A 61 -3.18 -10.56 10.46
C THR A 61 -3.01 -9.69 9.21
N ASP A 62 -2.47 -10.26 8.14
CA ASP A 62 -2.21 -9.53 6.89
C ASP A 62 -3.33 -9.65 5.86
N PRO A 63 -3.52 -8.62 5.04
CA PRO A 63 -2.85 -7.32 5.03
C PRO A 63 -3.44 -6.35 6.05
N LEU A 64 -2.61 -5.48 6.64
CA LEU A 64 -3.08 -4.30 7.34
C LEU A 64 -3.17 -3.15 6.33
N ALA A 65 -4.36 -2.98 5.76
CA ALA A 65 -4.63 -2.03 4.70
C ALA A 65 -5.23 -0.73 5.25
N PHE A 66 -4.82 0.40 4.69
CA PHE A 66 -5.31 1.74 4.99
C PHE A 66 -5.89 2.39 3.73
N ALA A 67 -6.96 3.13 3.88
CA ALA A 67 -7.34 4.16 2.92
C ALA A 67 -6.47 5.41 3.17
N ILE A 68 -6.01 6.04 2.09
CA ILE A 68 -5.27 7.30 2.11
C ILE A 68 -6.29 8.42 1.92
N MET A 69 -6.50 9.20 2.96
CA MET A 69 -7.38 10.37 2.93
C MET A 69 -6.55 11.64 2.78
N VAL A 70 -7.00 12.59 1.99
CA VAL A 70 -6.36 13.92 1.91
C VAL A 70 -6.72 14.70 3.17
N ALA A 71 -5.72 15.07 3.96
CA ALA A 71 -5.94 15.76 5.23
C ALA A 71 -6.70 17.07 5.05
N GLY A 72 -7.66 17.32 5.95
CA GLY A 72 -8.52 18.51 5.92
C GLY A 72 -9.61 18.53 4.81
N VAL A 73 -9.54 17.62 3.84
CA VAL A 73 -10.52 17.50 2.74
C VAL A 73 -11.45 16.31 2.96
N GLY A 74 -10.94 15.24 3.57
CA GLY A 74 -11.69 14.02 3.85
C GLY A 74 -12.03 13.18 2.60
N VAL A 75 -11.31 13.39 1.49
CA VAL A 75 -11.50 12.65 0.24
C VAL A 75 -10.46 11.56 0.14
N GLN A 76 -10.86 10.35 -0.20
CA GLN A 76 -9.95 9.23 -0.42
C GLN A 76 -9.15 9.43 -1.72
N ALA A 77 -7.83 9.35 -1.58
CA ALA A 77 -6.89 9.52 -2.69
C ALA A 77 -6.32 8.19 -3.21
N GLY A 78 -6.47 7.12 -2.44
CA GLY A 78 -5.92 5.81 -2.76
C GLY A 78 -5.88 4.89 -1.55
N TYR A 79 -4.95 3.95 -1.58
CA TYR A 79 -4.76 2.99 -0.49
C TYR A 79 -3.30 2.58 -0.36
N VAL A 80 -2.93 2.08 0.81
CA VAL A 80 -1.62 1.50 1.11
C VAL A 80 -1.81 0.32 2.07
N ASP A 81 -1.10 -0.77 1.88
CA ASP A 81 -1.09 -1.89 2.82
C ASP A 81 0.32 -2.28 3.24
N VAL A 82 0.41 -2.86 4.42
CA VAL A 82 1.62 -3.49 4.94
C VAL A 82 1.35 -4.95 5.29
N ARG A 83 2.29 -5.82 4.89
CA ARG A 83 2.24 -7.26 5.16
C ARG A 83 3.49 -7.68 5.90
N PHE A 84 3.29 -8.25 7.08
CA PHE A 84 4.35 -8.73 7.95
C PHE A 84 4.74 -10.19 7.66
N ARG A 85 3.84 -10.94 7.03
CA ARG A 85 4.00 -12.37 6.75
C ARG A 85 3.77 -12.63 5.26
N LEU A 86 4.78 -12.39 4.47
CA LEU A 86 4.75 -12.66 3.05
C LEU A 86 5.86 -13.65 2.70
N ALA A 87 5.53 -14.73 1.99
CA ALA A 87 6.51 -15.74 1.58
C ALA A 87 7.67 -15.11 0.79
N GLY A 88 8.90 -15.51 1.10
CA GLY A 88 10.11 -15.01 0.44
C GLY A 88 10.59 -13.62 0.90
N LEU A 89 9.92 -12.99 1.88
CA LEU A 89 10.28 -11.63 2.31
C LEU A 89 11.53 -11.59 3.22
N GLY A 90 11.76 -12.65 4.00
CA GLY A 90 12.80 -12.70 5.02
C GLY A 90 12.33 -12.22 6.40
N GLU A 91 13.05 -12.60 7.43
CA GLU A 91 12.73 -12.27 8.83
C GLU A 91 12.92 -10.76 9.08
N GLY A 92 12.00 -10.17 9.86
CA GLY A 92 12.04 -8.75 10.22
C GLY A 92 11.67 -7.78 9.10
N ARG A 93 11.32 -8.27 7.91
CA ARG A 93 10.92 -7.47 6.76
C ARG A 93 9.41 -7.41 6.63
N VAL A 94 8.91 -6.27 6.13
CA VAL A 94 7.51 -6.09 5.75
C VAL A 94 7.42 -5.64 4.30
N ASN A 95 6.38 -6.08 3.59
CA ASN A 95 6.10 -5.59 2.24
C ASN A 95 5.11 -4.42 2.32
N VAL A 96 5.37 -3.37 1.56
CA VAL A 96 4.48 -2.21 1.41
C VAL A 96 3.98 -2.18 -0.03
N SER A 97 2.65 -2.20 -0.19
CA SER A 97 1.97 -2.10 -1.49
C SER A 97 1.00 -0.92 -1.47
N TYR A 98 0.82 -0.26 -2.60
CA TYR A 98 0.03 0.97 -2.65
C TYR A 98 -0.50 1.30 -4.03
N GLY A 99 -1.55 2.12 -4.06
CA GLY A 99 -2.08 2.73 -5.28
C GLY A 99 -2.71 4.10 -5.02
N LEU A 100 -2.46 5.07 -5.92
CA LEU A 100 -3.16 6.36 -5.94
C LEU A 100 -4.10 6.44 -7.13
N TYR A 101 -5.27 7.02 -6.89
CA TYR A 101 -6.22 7.34 -7.95
C TYR A 101 -5.65 8.43 -8.87
N PRO A 102 -5.97 8.41 -10.17
CA PRO A 102 -5.32 9.25 -11.19
C PRO A 102 -5.24 10.73 -10.83
N GLN A 103 -6.35 11.30 -10.34
CA GLN A 103 -6.45 12.73 -10.01
C GLN A 103 -5.56 13.17 -8.83
N TRP A 104 -5.01 12.22 -8.07
CA TRP A 104 -4.18 12.49 -6.90
C TRP A 104 -2.70 12.23 -7.13
N ARG A 105 -2.32 11.69 -8.29
CA ARG A 105 -0.92 11.42 -8.65
C ARG A 105 -0.12 12.71 -8.86
N GLY A 106 1.20 12.61 -8.74
CA GLY A 106 2.12 13.73 -8.96
C GLY A 106 2.15 14.81 -7.86
N ARG A 107 1.43 14.59 -6.74
CA ARG A 107 1.32 15.56 -5.63
C ARG A 107 2.13 15.17 -4.38
N GLY A 108 2.95 14.11 -4.46
CA GLY A 108 3.75 13.64 -3.33
C GLY A 108 3.00 12.82 -2.27
N LEU A 109 1.66 12.71 -2.34
CA LEU A 109 0.84 12.06 -1.31
C LEU A 109 1.28 10.64 -0.99
N MET A 110 1.73 9.86 -1.99
CA MET A 110 2.17 8.49 -1.74
C MET A 110 3.46 8.42 -0.91
N THR A 111 4.37 9.36 -1.08
CA THR A 111 5.60 9.43 -0.25
C THR A 111 5.24 9.63 1.22
N HIS A 112 4.32 10.52 1.52
CA HIS A 112 3.79 10.74 2.87
C HIS A 112 3.11 9.48 3.44
N ALA A 113 2.26 8.82 2.66
CA ALA A 113 1.59 7.60 3.07
C ALA A 113 2.59 6.46 3.38
N VAL A 114 3.61 6.28 2.53
CA VAL A 114 4.68 5.28 2.73
C VAL A 114 5.47 5.58 3.99
N ASP A 115 5.82 6.84 4.27
CA ASP A 115 6.53 7.23 5.48
C ASP A 115 5.73 6.92 6.74
N LEU A 116 4.43 7.22 6.75
CA LEU A 116 3.54 6.89 7.87
C LEU A 116 3.45 5.38 8.11
N VAL A 117 3.30 4.58 7.05
CA VAL A 117 3.25 3.11 7.14
C VAL A 117 4.58 2.54 7.60
N CYS A 118 5.71 3.07 7.15
CA CYS A 118 7.04 2.67 7.65
C CYS A 118 7.18 2.94 9.15
N GLY A 119 6.76 4.11 9.62
CA GLY A 119 6.71 4.41 11.04
C GLY A 119 5.80 3.48 11.84
N PHE A 120 4.65 3.12 11.29
CA PHE A 120 3.74 2.14 11.87
C PHE A 120 4.37 0.74 11.94
N ALA A 121 5.00 0.27 10.86
CA ALA A 121 5.64 -1.03 10.79
C ALA A 121 6.81 -1.14 11.80
N ARG A 122 7.63 -0.08 11.91
CA ARG A 122 8.70 -0.01 12.93
C ARG A 122 8.17 -0.16 14.35
N ARG A 123 7.08 0.54 14.70
CA ARG A 123 6.47 0.42 16.04
C ARG A 123 5.93 -0.98 16.33
N ARG A 124 5.71 -1.79 15.30
CA ARG A 124 5.31 -3.21 15.39
C ARG A 124 6.48 -4.18 15.27
N GLY A 125 7.72 -3.70 15.33
CA GLY A 125 8.92 -4.52 15.39
C GLY A 125 9.53 -4.89 14.03
N ALA A 126 9.05 -4.30 12.93
CA ALA A 126 9.71 -4.49 11.63
C ALA A 126 11.07 -3.78 11.62
N ALA A 127 12.09 -4.45 11.09
CA ALA A 127 13.43 -3.90 10.91
C ALA A 127 13.61 -3.24 9.54
N GLN A 128 12.93 -3.75 8.52
CA GLN A 128 13.02 -3.24 7.15
C GLN A 128 11.66 -3.26 6.46
N ALA A 129 11.41 -2.26 5.62
CA ALA A 129 10.31 -2.24 4.66
C ALA A 129 10.84 -2.53 3.25
N VAL A 130 10.06 -3.29 2.48
CA VAL A 130 10.35 -3.63 1.09
C VAL A 130 9.19 -3.16 0.22
N ILE A 131 9.50 -2.48 -0.87
CA ILE A 131 8.58 -2.20 -1.97
C ILE A 131 9.03 -3.06 -3.14
N ARG A 132 8.09 -3.84 -3.71
CA ARG A 132 8.32 -4.66 -4.89
C ARG A 132 7.47 -4.13 -6.03
N CYS A 133 8.06 -3.87 -7.16
CA CYS A 133 7.33 -3.41 -8.34
C CYS A 133 7.89 -4.03 -9.63
N ALA A 134 7.02 -4.23 -10.60
CA ALA A 134 7.45 -4.67 -11.94
C ALA A 134 8.48 -3.67 -12.51
N VAL A 135 9.45 -4.16 -13.25
CA VAL A 135 10.54 -3.33 -13.84
C VAL A 135 9.98 -2.16 -14.67
N GLU A 136 8.83 -2.37 -15.32
CA GLU A 136 8.17 -1.35 -16.15
C GLU A 136 7.39 -0.32 -15.33
N ASN A 137 7.16 -0.56 -14.03
CA ASN A 137 6.42 0.36 -13.17
C ASN A 137 7.34 1.45 -12.59
N VAL A 138 7.84 2.30 -13.49
CA VAL A 138 8.76 3.40 -13.15
C VAL A 138 8.15 4.39 -12.14
N ALA A 139 6.83 4.51 -12.10
CA ALA A 139 6.15 5.37 -11.14
C ALA A 139 6.30 4.84 -9.70
N SER A 140 6.15 3.53 -9.50
CA SER A 140 6.36 2.91 -8.19
C SER A 140 7.83 2.97 -7.75
N ALA A 141 8.77 2.70 -8.67
CA ALA A 141 10.20 2.86 -8.42
C ALA A 141 10.55 4.30 -7.97
N ALA A 142 9.99 5.31 -8.64
CA ALA A 142 10.20 6.70 -8.29
C ALA A 142 9.62 7.07 -6.90
N VAL A 143 8.50 6.48 -6.49
CA VAL A 143 7.95 6.63 -5.13
C VAL A 143 8.91 6.01 -4.11
N ALA A 144 9.38 4.77 -4.35
CA ALA A 144 10.31 4.08 -3.47
C ALA A 144 11.58 4.92 -3.22
N VAL A 145 12.20 5.44 -4.28
CA VAL A 145 13.41 6.28 -4.18
C VAL A 145 13.12 7.56 -3.38
N ARG A 146 12.00 8.26 -3.67
CA ARG A 146 11.63 9.48 -2.93
C ARG A 146 11.32 9.22 -1.45
N ALA A 147 10.78 8.05 -1.14
CA ALA A 147 10.55 7.61 0.24
C ALA A 147 11.81 7.05 0.93
N GLY A 148 12.99 7.23 0.35
CA GLY A 148 14.27 6.84 0.96
C GLY A 148 14.59 5.35 0.90
N PHE A 149 13.94 4.60 0.03
CA PHE A 149 14.30 3.21 -0.24
C PHE A 149 15.47 3.16 -1.22
N ARG A 150 16.38 2.21 -1.02
CA ARG A 150 17.48 1.90 -1.94
C ARG A 150 17.14 0.66 -2.78
N PHE A 151 17.57 0.65 -4.00
CA PHE A 151 17.45 -0.52 -4.87
C PHE A 151 18.27 -1.70 -4.28
N GLU A 152 17.65 -2.85 -4.16
CA GLU A 152 18.27 -4.09 -3.63
C GLU A 152 18.63 -5.07 -4.76
N GLY A 153 17.80 -5.16 -5.79
CA GLY A 153 18.02 -6.09 -6.90
C GLY A 153 16.74 -6.36 -7.71
N ARG A 154 16.89 -7.26 -8.70
CA ARG A 154 15.79 -7.79 -9.51
C ARG A 154 15.60 -9.26 -9.20
N PHE A 155 14.37 -9.64 -8.90
CA PHE A 155 14.03 -11.01 -8.50
C PHE A 155 12.85 -11.50 -9.33
N PRO A 156 12.86 -12.78 -9.76
CA PRO A 156 11.70 -13.36 -10.44
C PRO A 156 10.57 -13.63 -9.44
N GLU A 157 9.35 -13.26 -9.81
CA GLU A 157 8.13 -13.72 -9.15
C GLU A 157 7.78 -15.15 -9.63
N PRO A 158 6.86 -15.86 -8.94
CA PRO A 158 6.50 -17.24 -9.30
C PRO A 158 6.00 -17.44 -10.75
N ASP A 159 5.46 -16.39 -11.36
CA ASP A 159 5.02 -16.37 -12.77
C ASP A 159 6.15 -16.07 -13.77
N GLY A 160 7.38 -15.85 -13.27
CA GLY A 160 8.56 -15.53 -14.06
C GLY A 160 8.72 -14.04 -14.39
N GLN A 161 7.77 -13.18 -13.99
CA GLN A 161 7.92 -11.73 -14.17
C GLN A 161 9.04 -11.20 -13.25
N LEU A 162 9.88 -10.30 -13.77
CA LEU A 162 10.94 -9.67 -12.96
C LEU A 162 10.40 -8.47 -12.20
N PHE A 163 10.66 -8.45 -10.89
CA PHE A 163 10.35 -7.34 -10.01
C PHE A 163 11.63 -6.71 -9.47
N GLU A 164 11.63 -5.40 -9.40
CA GLU A 164 12.61 -4.62 -8.67
C GLU A 164 12.21 -4.55 -7.19
N HIS A 165 13.15 -4.87 -6.32
CA HIS A 165 13.00 -4.73 -4.88
C HIS A 165 13.74 -3.49 -4.41
N TYR A 166 13.04 -2.68 -3.64
CA TYR A 166 13.56 -1.51 -2.97
C TYR A 166 13.40 -1.71 -1.46
N VAL A 167 14.45 -1.46 -0.67
CA VAL A 167 14.48 -1.71 0.76
C VAL A 167 14.84 -0.45 1.54
N ARG A 168 14.20 -0.27 2.70
CA ARG A 168 14.48 0.80 3.66
C ARG A 168 14.57 0.23 5.06
N ASP A 169 15.64 0.58 5.80
CA ASP A 169 15.77 0.28 7.23
C ASP A 169 14.80 1.17 8.02
N LEU A 170 14.15 0.62 9.07
CA LEU A 170 13.07 1.27 9.81
C LEU A 170 13.49 1.71 11.20
#